data_5e6f22bbafc6c20ffe179dd8be365656
#
_entry.id   5e6f22bbafc6c20ffe179dd8be365656
#
_cell.length_a   1.000
_cell.length_b   1.000
_cell.length_c   1.000
_cell.angle_alpha   90.00
_cell.angle_beta   90.00
_cell.angle_gamma   90.00
#
_symmetry.space_group_name_H-M   'P 1'
#
loop_
_entity.id
_entity.type
_entity.pdbx_description
1 polymer ?
#
loop_
_entity_poly.entity_id
_entity_poly.type
_entity_poly.pdbx_seq_one_letter_code
_entity_poly.pdbx_strand_id
1 'polypeptide(L)'
;MTAEHAHAALEGAHDGMIEEGNVGGGTGMVCHEFKGGIGTASRTVDGYVVGVLVQANYGRRLRFRVDGVPVGQLIGERIPLPTRGDESGSIIGIVATDAPLLPHQCDRLAQRAGLGVGRMGGTAAHSSGDLFFAFATGNRGLAADGVISVQMLSDSEISPFYDAVIESTEEAILNAMLAAETMTGRDGNTVHALEPELLVEALRQA
;
A
#
# COMPACT_ATOMS: atom_id res chain seq x y z
N MET A 1 13.64 10.77 13.66
CA MET A 1 14.49 10.39 12.50
C MET A 1 15.52 11.49 12.28
N THR A 2 16.74 11.12 11.87
CA THR A 2 17.86 12.03 11.56
C THR A 2 18.26 11.83 10.09
N ALA A 3 19.12 12.73 9.56
CA ALA A 3 19.69 12.57 8.21
C ALA A 3 20.47 11.24 8.06
N GLU A 4 21.11 10.77 9.12
CA GLU A 4 21.84 9.49 9.13
C GLU A 4 20.92 8.30 8.82
N HIS A 5 19.69 8.29 9.34
CA HIS A 5 18.72 7.23 9.03
C HIS A 5 18.30 7.24 7.54
N ALA A 6 18.19 8.43 6.93
CA ALA A 6 17.89 8.56 5.51
C ALA A 6 19.05 8.08 4.64
N HIS A 7 20.29 8.44 4.99
CA HIS A 7 21.50 7.94 4.30
C HIS A 7 21.63 6.42 4.44
N ALA A 8 21.47 5.87 5.64
CA ALA A 8 21.53 4.44 5.86
C ALA A 8 20.45 3.66 5.06
N ALA A 9 19.26 4.23 4.91
CA ALA A 9 18.21 3.63 4.08
C ALA A 9 18.57 3.62 2.58
N LEU A 10 19.18 4.70 2.09
CA LEU A 10 19.65 4.78 0.70
C LEU A 10 20.82 3.82 0.44
N GLU A 11 21.81 3.79 1.35
CA GLU A 11 22.98 2.91 1.24
C GLU A 11 22.62 1.43 1.41
N GLY A 12 21.62 1.13 2.22
CA GLY A 12 21.10 -0.21 2.45
C GLY A 12 20.07 -0.69 1.40
N ALA A 13 19.75 0.14 0.41
CA ALA A 13 18.81 -0.23 -0.63
C ALA A 13 19.37 -1.38 -1.49
N HIS A 14 18.57 -2.40 -1.69
CA HIS A 14 18.93 -3.58 -2.48
C HIS A 14 17.74 -4.05 -3.31
N ASP A 15 18.00 -4.86 -4.31
CA ASP A 15 16.98 -5.59 -5.06
C ASP A 15 16.61 -6.90 -4.32
N GLY A 16 15.48 -7.49 -4.70
CA GLY A 16 14.99 -8.76 -4.17
C GLY A 16 13.70 -8.63 -3.36
N MET A 17 13.46 -9.62 -2.51
CA MET A 17 12.24 -9.66 -1.70
C MET A 17 12.26 -8.57 -0.63
N ILE A 18 11.11 -7.90 -0.49
CA ILE A 18 10.86 -6.93 0.57
C ILE A 18 10.28 -7.66 1.78
N GLU A 19 10.79 -7.37 2.97
CA GLU A 19 10.15 -7.82 4.21
C GLU A 19 8.83 -7.08 4.40
N GLU A 20 7.76 -7.82 4.70
CA GLU A 20 6.40 -7.31 4.85
C GLU A 20 5.88 -7.49 6.28
N GLY A 21 4.71 -6.92 6.56
CA GLY A 21 4.08 -6.98 7.88
C GLY A 21 4.62 -5.93 8.85
N ASN A 22 4.73 -6.29 10.11
CA ASN A 22 5.11 -5.36 11.19
C ASN A 22 6.62 -5.13 11.31
N VAL A 23 7.26 -4.82 10.19
CA VAL A 23 8.69 -4.52 10.08
C VAL A 23 8.94 -3.03 9.85
N GLY A 24 10.07 -2.52 10.28
CA GLY A 24 10.48 -1.13 10.07
C GLY A 24 9.38 -0.13 10.44
N GLY A 25 8.97 0.72 9.50
CA GLY A 25 7.86 1.67 9.66
C GLY A 25 6.51 1.00 9.91
N GLY A 26 6.34 -0.25 9.51
CA GLY A 26 5.13 -1.05 9.73
C GLY A 26 4.93 -1.57 11.15
N THR A 27 5.96 -1.50 12.02
CA THR A 27 5.95 -2.08 13.37
C THR A 27 4.74 -1.66 14.21
N GLY A 28 4.36 -0.39 14.18
CA GLY A 28 3.25 0.17 14.99
C GLY A 28 1.91 0.22 14.25
N MET A 29 1.82 -0.23 13.01
CA MET A 29 0.67 0.02 12.14
C MET A 29 -0.52 -0.91 12.44
N VAL A 30 -1.73 -0.35 12.30
CA VAL A 30 -3.01 -1.04 12.48
C VAL A 30 -3.86 -0.79 11.25
N CYS A 31 -4.26 -1.85 10.54
CA CYS A 31 -5.03 -1.75 9.31
C CYS A 31 -6.36 -2.49 9.46
N HIS A 32 -7.47 -1.80 9.23
CA HIS A 32 -8.82 -2.34 9.42
C HIS A 32 -9.03 -2.99 10.80
N GLU A 33 -8.37 -2.44 11.83
CA GLU A 33 -8.42 -2.95 13.22
C GLU A 33 -7.82 -4.36 13.39
N PHE A 34 -7.01 -4.80 12.41
CA PHE A 34 -6.05 -5.89 12.52
C PHE A 34 -4.63 -5.32 12.54
N LYS A 35 -3.65 -6.15 12.84
CA LYS A 35 -2.26 -5.74 12.69
C LYS A 35 -1.98 -5.42 11.23
N GLY A 36 -1.44 -4.22 10.99
CA GLY A 36 -1.02 -3.75 9.69
C GLY A 36 0.50 -3.68 9.59
N GLY A 37 1.00 -3.07 8.53
CA GLY A 37 2.42 -2.98 8.31
C GLY A 37 2.82 -2.52 6.92
N ILE A 38 3.97 -3.02 6.47
CA ILE A 38 4.47 -2.87 5.11
C ILE A 38 3.89 -3.98 4.24
N GLY A 39 3.50 -3.65 3.03
CA GLY A 39 3.11 -4.62 2.02
C GLY A 39 3.45 -4.14 0.63
N THR A 40 3.66 -5.08 -0.28
CA THR A 40 4.05 -4.82 -1.66
C THR A 40 3.26 -5.68 -2.63
N ALA A 41 3.08 -5.20 -3.84
CA ALA A 41 2.58 -5.99 -4.95
C ALA A 41 3.02 -5.37 -6.28
N SER A 42 2.91 -6.11 -7.37
CA SER A 42 3.25 -5.61 -8.70
C SER A 42 2.42 -6.25 -9.80
N ARG A 43 2.37 -5.54 -10.94
CA ARG A 43 1.77 -6.03 -12.19
C ARG A 43 2.70 -5.76 -13.35
N THR A 44 2.62 -6.59 -14.37
CA THR A 44 3.29 -6.35 -15.65
C THR A 44 2.25 -5.83 -16.65
N VAL A 45 2.55 -4.71 -17.28
CA VAL A 45 1.71 -4.05 -18.28
C VAL A 45 2.56 -3.77 -19.52
N ASP A 46 2.25 -4.39 -20.64
CA ASP A 46 2.93 -4.20 -21.93
C ASP A 46 4.47 -4.29 -21.86
N GLY A 47 4.97 -5.20 -21.01
CA GLY A 47 6.40 -5.42 -20.79
C GLY A 47 7.05 -4.50 -19.76
N TYR A 48 6.32 -3.53 -19.22
CA TYR A 48 6.73 -2.70 -18.09
C TYR A 48 6.20 -3.27 -16.77
N VAL A 49 6.88 -2.94 -15.69
CA VAL A 49 6.45 -3.30 -14.32
C VAL A 49 5.86 -2.08 -13.62
N VAL A 50 4.74 -2.29 -12.95
CA VAL A 50 4.16 -1.35 -11.98
C VAL A 50 4.24 -2.00 -10.62
N GLY A 51 5.01 -1.44 -9.70
CA GLY A 51 5.14 -1.88 -8.32
C GLY A 51 4.49 -0.91 -7.35
N VAL A 52 3.89 -1.42 -6.30
CA VAL A 52 3.31 -0.62 -5.21
C VAL A 52 3.87 -1.12 -3.88
N LEU A 53 4.29 -0.20 -3.03
CA LEU A 53 4.61 -0.42 -1.64
C LEU A 53 3.67 0.43 -0.79
N VAL A 54 3.10 -0.15 0.27
CA VAL A 54 2.29 0.57 1.23
C VAL A 54 2.81 0.42 2.66
N GLN A 55 2.59 1.47 3.46
CA GLN A 55 2.60 1.40 4.91
C GLN A 55 1.16 1.60 5.38
N ALA A 56 0.49 0.49 5.69
CA ALA A 56 -0.95 0.45 5.93
C ALA A 56 -1.28 0.64 7.41
N ASN A 57 -1.90 1.78 7.75
CA ASN A 57 -2.33 2.14 9.11
C ASN A 57 -3.67 2.87 9.09
N TYR A 58 -4.70 2.27 8.53
CA TYR A 58 -5.99 2.93 8.31
C TYR A 58 -7.17 1.97 8.43
N GLY A 59 -8.37 2.50 8.44
CA GLY A 59 -9.60 1.77 8.21
C GLY A 59 -10.24 1.16 9.47
N ARG A 60 -11.49 0.79 9.32
CA ARG A 60 -12.32 0.10 10.31
C ARG A 60 -12.68 -1.29 9.83
N ARG A 61 -12.71 -2.27 10.71
CA ARG A 61 -13.07 -3.67 10.41
C ARG A 61 -14.39 -3.79 9.66
N LEU A 62 -15.42 -3.10 10.10
CA LEU A 62 -16.73 -3.14 9.46
C LEU A 62 -16.74 -2.69 7.99
N ARG A 63 -15.74 -1.91 7.57
CA ARG A 63 -15.61 -1.44 6.19
C ARG A 63 -14.68 -2.30 5.35
N PHE A 64 -13.89 -3.19 5.97
CA PHE A 64 -12.91 -4.02 5.28
C PHE A 64 -13.56 -4.92 4.24
N ARG A 65 -13.09 -4.80 3.00
CA ARG A 65 -13.56 -5.56 1.84
C ARG A 65 -12.37 -6.16 1.10
N VAL A 66 -12.60 -7.33 0.50
CA VAL A 66 -11.69 -7.98 -0.42
C VAL A 66 -12.53 -8.45 -1.60
N ASP A 67 -12.21 -8.02 -2.80
CA ASP A 67 -12.98 -8.29 -4.02
C ASP A 67 -14.49 -8.00 -3.87
N GLY A 68 -14.81 -6.88 -3.22
CA GLY A 68 -16.19 -6.47 -2.95
C GLY A 68 -16.87 -7.20 -1.79
N VAL A 69 -16.33 -8.32 -1.32
CA VAL A 69 -16.88 -9.09 -0.18
C VAL A 69 -16.66 -8.34 1.12
N PRO A 70 -17.68 -8.14 1.97
CA PRO A 70 -17.55 -7.42 3.24
C PRO A 70 -16.88 -8.30 4.33
N VAL A 71 -15.65 -8.69 4.10
CA VAL A 71 -14.87 -9.61 4.92
C VAL A 71 -14.83 -9.19 6.39
N GLY A 72 -14.67 -7.90 6.66
CA GLY A 72 -14.61 -7.39 8.02
C GLY A 72 -15.90 -7.61 8.81
N GLN A 73 -17.08 -7.57 8.14
CA GLN A 73 -18.38 -7.88 8.77
C GLN A 73 -18.52 -9.39 9.00
N LEU A 74 -18.07 -10.22 8.06
CA LEU A 74 -18.15 -11.67 8.16
C LEU A 74 -17.22 -12.24 9.24
N ILE A 75 -16.02 -11.66 9.40
CA ILE A 75 -15.12 -12.00 10.52
C ILE A 75 -15.68 -11.50 11.84
N GLY A 76 -16.23 -10.28 11.87
CA GLY A 76 -16.85 -9.69 13.07
C GLY A 76 -15.86 -9.63 14.25
N GLU A 77 -16.34 -10.06 15.42
CA GLU A 77 -15.60 -10.06 16.69
C GLU A 77 -14.86 -11.37 16.98
N ARG A 78 -14.76 -12.29 16.03
CA ARG A 78 -14.00 -13.54 16.19
C ARG A 78 -12.51 -13.28 16.49
N ILE A 79 -12.00 -12.14 16.05
CA ILE A 79 -10.70 -11.61 16.44
C ILE A 79 -10.94 -10.36 17.30
N PRO A 80 -10.36 -10.25 18.49
CA PRO A 80 -10.57 -9.09 19.37
C PRO A 80 -10.21 -7.78 18.67
N LEU A 81 -11.00 -6.74 18.93
CA LEU A 81 -10.70 -5.39 18.46
C LEU A 81 -9.55 -4.80 19.29
N PRO A 82 -8.68 -3.98 18.67
CA PRO A 82 -7.68 -3.25 19.43
C PRO A 82 -8.36 -2.25 20.37
N THR A 83 -7.75 -2.02 21.53
CA THR A 83 -8.19 -0.97 22.46
C THR A 83 -7.80 0.39 21.87
N ARG A 84 -8.57 0.88 20.91
CA ARG A 84 -8.33 2.13 20.21
C ARG A 84 -9.55 3.02 20.30
N GLY A 85 -9.32 4.31 20.65
CA GLY A 85 -10.37 5.32 20.68
C GLY A 85 -10.85 5.70 19.28
N ASP A 86 -10.33 6.78 18.74
CA ASP A 86 -10.84 7.42 17.52
C ASP A 86 -10.39 6.74 16.21
N GLU A 87 -11.09 7.09 15.13
CA GLU A 87 -10.78 6.72 13.75
C GLU A 87 -9.57 7.55 13.26
N SER A 88 -8.40 7.28 13.82
CA SER A 88 -7.15 7.93 13.44
C SER A 88 -6.26 6.95 12.73
N GLY A 89 -5.71 7.37 11.61
CA GLY A 89 -4.80 6.55 10.82
C GLY A 89 -4.66 7.11 9.42
N SER A 90 -3.66 6.63 8.70
CA SER A 90 -3.33 7.05 7.34
C SER A 90 -2.58 5.94 6.64
N ILE A 91 -2.55 5.98 5.32
CA ILE A 91 -1.72 5.09 4.51
C ILE A 91 -0.68 5.92 3.74
N ILE A 92 0.52 5.38 3.64
CA ILE A 92 1.52 5.86 2.69
C ILE A 92 1.59 4.84 1.56
N GLY A 93 1.47 5.30 0.33
CA GLY A 93 1.61 4.47 -0.86
C GLY A 93 2.67 5.04 -1.80
N ILE A 94 3.61 4.17 -2.21
CA ILE A 94 4.64 4.49 -3.20
C ILE A 94 4.39 3.62 -4.43
N VAL A 95 4.24 4.27 -5.58
CA VAL A 95 4.09 3.61 -6.89
C VAL A 95 5.37 3.80 -7.67
N ALA A 96 5.94 2.73 -8.21
CA ALA A 96 7.13 2.76 -9.05
C ALA A 96 6.87 2.04 -10.37
N THR A 97 7.41 2.56 -11.46
CA THR A 97 7.36 1.87 -12.75
C THR A 97 8.63 2.13 -13.56
N ASP A 98 9.01 1.18 -14.40
CA ASP A 98 10.06 1.34 -15.40
C ASP A 98 9.56 1.84 -16.75
N ALA A 99 8.26 2.10 -16.89
CA ALA A 99 7.69 2.76 -18.06
C ALA A 99 8.20 4.20 -18.22
N PRO A 100 8.33 4.71 -19.44
CA PRO A 100 8.76 6.08 -19.69
C PRO A 100 7.59 7.07 -19.48
N LEU A 101 7.36 7.39 -18.21
CA LEU A 101 6.31 8.34 -17.81
C LEU A 101 6.90 9.70 -17.47
N LEU A 102 6.14 10.75 -17.78
CA LEU A 102 6.43 12.13 -17.35
C LEU A 102 5.77 12.44 -15.99
N PRO A 103 6.20 13.50 -15.29
CA PRO A 103 5.71 13.81 -13.94
C PRO A 103 4.17 13.86 -13.81
N HIS A 104 3.47 14.49 -14.77
CA HIS A 104 2.01 14.58 -14.76
C HIS A 104 1.32 13.20 -14.91
N GLN A 105 1.97 12.24 -15.58
CA GLN A 105 1.49 10.85 -15.68
C GLN A 105 1.72 10.11 -14.36
N CYS A 106 2.88 10.33 -13.72
CA CYS A 106 3.13 9.81 -12.37
C CYS A 106 2.11 10.34 -11.35
N ASP A 107 1.77 11.63 -11.39
CA ASP A 107 0.73 12.21 -10.53
C ASP A 107 -0.61 11.49 -10.71
N ARG A 108 -0.95 11.14 -11.95
CA ARG A 108 -2.17 10.38 -12.25
C ARG A 108 -2.10 8.94 -11.71
N LEU A 109 -0.94 8.29 -11.74
CA LEU A 109 -0.74 6.98 -11.10
C LEU A 109 -0.93 7.08 -9.59
N ALA A 110 -0.29 8.04 -8.94
CA ALA A 110 -0.41 8.25 -7.50
C ALA A 110 -1.87 8.40 -7.05
N GLN A 111 -2.67 9.16 -7.80
CA GLN A 111 -4.10 9.32 -7.52
C GLN A 111 -4.88 7.99 -7.57
N ARG A 112 -4.47 7.01 -8.37
CA ARG A 112 -5.14 5.70 -8.50
C ARG A 112 -4.89 4.78 -7.31
N ALA A 113 -3.79 4.95 -6.61
CA ALA A 113 -3.56 4.22 -5.36
C ALA A 113 -4.70 4.50 -4.34
N GLY A 114 -5.21 5.73 -4.28
CA GLY A 114 -6.37 6.07 -3.45
C GLY A 114 -7.65 5.30 -3.81
N LEU A 115 -7.83 4.93 -5.09
CA LEU A 115 -8.97 4.10 -5.51
C LEU A 115 -8.84 2.66 -4.98
N GLY A 116 -7.63 2.08 -5.01
CA GLY A 116 -7.35 0.77 -4.41
C GLY A 116 -7.65 0.77 -2.91
N VAL A 117 -7.22 1.82 -2.19
CA VAL A 117 -7.57 2.02 -0.77
C VAL A 117 -9.09 2.07 -0.57
N GLY A 118 -9.82 2.79 -1.44
CA GLY A 118 -11.28 2.87 -1.40
C GLY A 118 -11.95 1.52 -1.63
N ARG A 119 -11.46 0.69 -2.56
CA ARG A 119 -11.98 -0.66 -2.83
C ARG A 119 -11.81 -1.59 -1.63
N MET A 120 -10.74 -1.43 -0.86
CA MET A 120 -10.51 -2.16 0.40
C MET A 120 -11.32 -1.64 1.58
N GLY A 121 -12.14 -0.58 1.38
CA GLY A 121 -13.01 0.00 2.40
C GLY A 121 -12.43 1.23 3.12
N GLY A 122 -11.37 1.81 2.59
CA GLY A 122 -10.86 3.11 3.04
C GLY A 122 -11.81 4.24 2.65
N THR A 123 -11.98 5.22 3.52
CA THR A 123 -12.91 6.34 3.32
C THR A 123 -12.24 7.71 3.41
N ALA A 124 -10.91 7.74 3.50
CA ALA A 124 -10.16 8.98 3.72
C ALA A 124 -10.84 9.84 4.82
N ALA A 125 -10.92 9.27 6.05
CA ALA A 125 -11.58 9.92 7.18
C ALA A 125 -11.00 11.32 7.44
N HIS A 126 -11.76 12.21 8.09
CA HIS A 126 -11.35 13.60 8.32
C HIS A 126 -9.95 13.74 8.96
N SER A 127 -9.57 12.81 9.83
CA SER A 127 -8.26 12.77 10.49
C SER A 127 -7.16 12.08 9.66
N SER A 128 -7.48 11.59 8.46
CA SER A 128 -6.52 10.89 7.60
C SER A 128 -5.54 11.87 6.95
N GLY A 129 -4.26 11.49 6.92
CA GLY A 129 -3.19 12.17 6.21
C GLY A 129 -2.59 11.25 5.15
N ASP A 130 -3.44 10.61 4.33
CA ASP A 130 -3.01 9.70 3.28
C ASP A 130 -2.07 10.38 2.29
N LEU A 131 -0.96 9.74 1.99
CA LEU A 131 0.05 10.24 1.05
C LEU A 131 0.33 9.19 -0.03
N PHE A 132 0.23 9.61 -1.27
CA PHE A 132 0.61 8.78 -2.41
C PHE A 132 1.65 9.49 -3.25
N PHE A 133 2.71 8.76 -3.58
CA PHE A 133 3.79 9.25 -4.44
C PHE A 133 4.04 8.24 -5.55
N ALA A 134 4.28 8.72 -6.77
CA ALA A 134 4.66 7.87 -7.89
C ALA A 134 5.90 8.40 -8.59
N PHE A 135 6.75 7.49 -9.05
CA PHE A 135 7.90 7.81 -9.87
C PHE A 135 8.12 6.79 -10.98
N ALA A 136 8.80 7.21 -12.02
CA ALA A 136 9.13 6.39 -13.16
C ALA A 136 10.64 6.40 -13.43
N THR A 137 11.19 5.25 -13.82
CA THR A 137 12.61 5.08 -14.12
C THR A 137 12.92 4.84 -15.59
N GLY A 138 11.90 4.92 -16.47
CA GLY A 138 12.05 4.66 -17.91
C GLY A 138 12.94 5.68 -18.65
N ASN A 139 12.99 6.91 -18.18
CA ASN A 139 13.87 7.95 -18.72
C ASN A 139 15.21 7.97 -17.94
N ARG A 140 16.20 7.25 -18.44
CA ARG A 140 17.54 7.16 -17.82
C ARG A 140 18.60 7.82 -18.67
N GLY A 141 19.73 8.19 -18.06
CA GLY A 141 20.89 8.72 -18.74
C GLY A 141 20.65 10.08 -19.42
N LEU A 142 19.75 10.88 -18.86
CA LEU A 142 19.44 12.21 -19.37
C LEU A 142 20.64 13.15 -19.22
N ALA A 143 20.82 14.06 -20.19
CA ALA A 143 21.85 15.08 -20.09
C ALA A 143 21.57 16.01 -18.90
N ALA A 144 22.64 16.44 -18.22
CA ALA A 144 22.51 17.35 -17.08
C ALA A 144 22.19 18.81 -17.51
N ASP A 145 22.57 19.17 -18.74
CA ASP A 145 22.52 20.54 -19.23
C ASP A 145 21.82 20.64 -20.60
N GLY A 146 21.28 21.81 -20.89
CA GLY A 146 20.70 22.16 -22.18
C GLY A 146 19.31 21.58 -22.42
N VAL A 147 18.97 21.37 -23.68
CA VAL A 147 17.70 20.74 -24.09
C VAL A 147 17.86 19.23 -24.08
N ILE A 148 17.00 18.55 -23.36
CA ILE A 148 16.99 17.11 -23.26
C ILE A 148 15.79 16.51 -23.99
N SER A 149 15.97 15.32 -24.56
CA SER A 149 14.87 14.52 -25.12
C SER A 149 14.43 13.48 -24.10
N VAL A 150 13.13 13.37 -23.88
CA VAL A 150 12.52 12.36 -23.02
C VAL A 150 11.53 11.52 -23.83
N GLN A 151 11.34 10.30 -23.42
CA GLN A 151 10.26 9.44 -23.92
C GLN A 151 9.03 9.59 -23.04
N MET A 152 7.87 9.47 -23.63
CA MET A 152 6.59 9.51 -22.94
C MET A 152 5.69 8.40 -23.50
N LEU A 153 5.06 7.65 -22.61
CA LEU A 153 3.97 6.76 -23.02
C LEU A 153 2.79 7.61 -23.52
N SER A 154 2.16 7.20 -24.61
CA SER A 154 0.95 7.88 -25.09
C SER A 154 -0.15 7.83 -24.03
N ASP A 155 -0.88 8.91 -23.83
CA ASP A 155 -2.01 8.95 -22.89
C ASP A 155 -3.14 7.98 -23.28
N SER A 156 -3.22 7.55 -24.54
CA SER A 156 -4.14 6.48 -24.97
C SER A 156 -3.81 5.11 -24.40
N GLU A 157 -2.56 4.87 -24.02
CA GLU A 157 -2.04 3.58 -23.55
C GLU A 157 -1.89 3.52 -22.02
N ILE A 158 -2.27 4.59 -21.30
CA ILE A 158 -1.98 4.68 -19.86
C ILE A 158 -3.01 3.95 -18.98
N SER A 159 -4.22 3.68 -19.48
CA SER A 159 -5.31 3.10 -18.65
C SER A 159 -4.96 1.75 -18.02
N PRO A 160 -4.30 0.80 -18.70
CA PRO A 160 -3.87 -0.45 -18.06
C PRO A 160 -2.91 -0.25 -16.88
N PHE A 161 -2.12 0.83 -16.90
CA PHE A 161 -1.26 1.20 -15.76
C PHE A 161 -2.07 1.68 -14.56
N TYR A 162 -3.21 2.35 -14.79
CA TYR A 162 -4.12 2.73 -13.71
C TYR A 162 -4.73 1.52 -13.03
N ASP A 163 -5.20 0.55 -13.83
CA ASP A 163 -5.74 -0.71 -13.32
C ASP A 163 -4.67 -1.47 -12.52
N ALA A 164 -3.44 -1.54 -13.06
CA ALA A 164 -2.31 -2.15 -12.37
C ALA A 164 -2.00 -1.50 -11.01
N VAL A 165 -2.05 -0.16 -10.92
CA VAL A 165 -1.85 0.55 -9.63
C VAL A 165 -2.97 0.22 -8.65
N ILE A 166 -4.23 0.23 -9.09
CA ILE A 166 -5.39 -0.05 -8.24
C ILE A 166 -5.27 -1.46 -7.66
N GLU A 167 -5.10 -2.47 -8.53
CA GLU A 167 -4.99 -3.87 -8.14
C GLU A 167 -3.77 -4.14 -7.25
N SER A 168 -2.60 -3.59 -7.60
CA SER A 168 -1.40 -3.74 -6.78
C SER A 168 -1.55 -3.05 -5.43
N THR A 169 -2.30 -1.95 -5.34
CA THR A 169 -2.57 -1.29 -4.06
C THR A 169 -3.45 -2.16 -3.17
N GLU A 170 -4.50 -2.76 -3.71
CA GLU A 170 -5.35 -3.70 -2.95
C GLU A 170 -4.54 -4.88 -2.42
N GLU A 171 -3.76 -5.52 -3.30
CA GLU A 171 -2.93 -6.66 -2.93
C GLU A 171 -1.84 -6.28 -1.92
N ALA A 172 -1.16 -5.15 -2.09
CA ALA A 172 -0.16 -4.68 -1.15
C ALA A 172 -0.75 -4.43 0.26
N ILE A 173 -1.95 -3.87 0.34
CA ILE A 173 -2.64 -3.69 1.63
C ILE A 173 -2.97 -5.05 2.26
N LEU A 174 -3.45 -6.00 1.46
CA LEU A 174 -3.75 -7.35 1.94
C LEU A 174 -2.49 -8.08 2.41
N ASN A 175 -1.40 -7.98 1.65
CA ASN A 175 -0.10 -8.54 2.01
C ASN A 175 0.45 -7.94 3.31
N ALA A 176 0.31 -6.61 3.50
CA ALA A 176 0.68 -5.94 4.74
C ALA A 176 -0.04 -6.52 5.97
N MET A 177 -1.30 -6.94 5.81
CA MET A 177 -2.11 -7.51 6.89
C MET A 177 -1.83 -9.00 7.11
N LEU A 178 -1.64 -9.76 6.02
CA LEU A 178 -1.40 -11.21 6.07
C LEU A 178 0.02 -11.57 6.55
N ALA A 179 1.01 -10.72 6.23
CA ALA A 179 2.37 -10.89 6.69
C ALA A 179 2.58 -10.38 8.14
N ALA A 180 1.62 -9.64 8.70
CA ALA A 180 1.74 -9.11 10.04
C ALA A 180 1.42 -10.16 11.11
N GLU A 181 2.18 -10.11 12.21
CA GLU A 181 1.98 -10.97 13.38
C GLU A 181 1.31 -10.18 14.51
N THR A 182 0.53 -10.88 15.35
CA THR A 182 -0.05 -10.30 16.57
C THR A 182 1.03 -9.66 17.43
N MET A 183 0.80 -8.41 17.83
CA MET A 183 1.79 -7.63 18.56
C MET A 183 1.17 -6.94 19.78
N THR A 184 1.85 -7.05 20.92
CA THR A 184 1.55 -6.25 22.12
C THR A 184 2.54 -5.09 22.21
N GLY A 185 2.02 -3.88 22.15
CA GLY A 185 2.77 -2.64 22.23
C GLY A 185 2.76 -2.00 23.60
N ARG A 186 2.97 -0.67 23.64
CA ARG A 186 2.97 0.12 24.87
C ARG A 186 1.66 -0.04 25.64
N ASP A 187 1.75 -0.01 26.96
CA ASP A 187 0.62 -0.08 27.89
C ASP A 187 -0.18 -1.41 27.80
N GLY A 188 0.43 -2.47 27.25
CA GLY A 188 -0.24 -3.76 27.09
C GLY A 188 -1.28 -3.81 25.96
N ASN A 189 -1.35 -2.79 25.12
CA ASN A 189 -2.25 -2.78 23.96
C ASN A 189 -1.85 -3.84 22.95
N THR A 190 -2.75 -4.80 22.71
CA THR A 190 -2.55 -5.89 21.75
C THR A 190 -3.36 -5.63 20.49
N VAL A 191 -2.72 -5.79 19.34
CA VAL A 191 -3.35 -5.79 18.04
C VAL A 191 -3.14 -7.14 17.39
N HIS A 192 -4.23 -7.81 17.08
CA HIS A 192 -4.21 -9.15 16.52
C HIS A 192 -4.01 -9.15 15.02
N ALA A 193 -3.28 -10.13 14.52
CA ALA A 193 -3.13 -10.40 13.09
C ALA A 193 -4.47 -10.80 12.45
N LEU A 194 -4.58 -10.60 11.15
CA LEU A 194 -5.63 -11.20 10.33
C LEU A 194 -5.27 -12.68 10.10
N GLU A 195 -6.09 -13.59 10.60
CA GLU A 195 -5.88 -15.02 10.39
C GLU A 195 -6.28 -15.41 8.96
N PRO A 196 -5.38 -15.98 8.13
CA PRO A 196 -5.66 -16.34 6.75
C PRO A 196 -6.86 -17.28 6.59
N GLU A 197 -7.05 -18.19 7.54
CA GLU A 197 -8.16 -19.15 7.52
C GLU A 197 -9.51 -18.44 7.64
N LEU A 198 -9.61 -17.41 8.48
CA LEU A 198 -10.83 -16.62 8.63
C LEU A 198 -11.13 -15.78 7.39
N LEU A 199 -10.10 -15.25 6.74
CA LEU A 199 -10.24 -14.56 5.46
C LEU A 199 -10.80 -15.49 4.39
N VAL A 200 -10.19 -16.68 4.23
CA VAL A 200 -10.65 -17.68 3.24
C VAL A 200 -12.08 -18.14 3.54
N GLU A 201 -12.41 -18.35 4.81
CA GLU A 201 -13.78 -18.70 5.23
C GLU A 201 -14.78 -17.61 4.84
N ALA A 202 -14.46 -16.34 5.11
CA ALA A 202 -15.31 -15.21 4.78
C ALA A 202 -15.54 -15.09 3.25
N LEU A 203 -14.47 -15.26 2.45
CA LEU A 203 -14.57 -15.22 1.00
C LEU A 203 -15.42 -16.35 0.40
N ARG A 204 -15.47 -17.52 1.06
CA ARG A 204 -16.31 -18.66 0.62
C ARG A 204 -17.80 -18.51 0.96
N GLN A 205 -18.14 -17.58 1.84
CA GLN A 205 -19.54 -17.31 2.24
C GLN A 205 -20.24 -16.31 1.33
N ALA A 206 -19.53 -15.66 0.44
CA ALA A 206 -20.02 -14.68 -0.53
C ALA A 206 -20.34 -15.32 -1.87
#